data_1ef6d128447100ca209fddf9aa413a07
#
_entry.id   1ef6d128447100ca209fddf9aa413a07
#
_cell.length_a   1.000
_cell.length_b   1.000
_cell.length_c   1.000
_cell.angle_alpha   90.00
_cell.angle_beta   90.00
_cell.angle_gamma   90.00
#
_symmetry.space_group_name_H-M   'P 1'
#
loop_
_entity.id
_entity.type
_entity.pdbx_description
1 polymer ?
#
loop_
_entity_poly.entity_id
_entity_poly.type
_entity_poly.pdbx_seq_one_letter_code
_entity_poly.pdbx_strand_id
1 'polypeptide(L)'
;METPIKKEIVDGLVAELGITDFAKATIREVKQVAAKSEKASGVEFIKMEMGIPGLPAAQVGVDAQVKALQDGIAHSYPDIQGIPVLKEAASQFVKAFIGIDIKPEGCIPVTGSMQGTFASFLTCSQRDKQKDTVLFIDPGFPVQKMQLEVMGVKYQTFDVYDFRGEKLGPKLESYLSKGNICAIVYSNPNNPSWICLREEELQVIGELATKYDTIVMEDLAYFAMDFRKDLSTPFKAPYQATVARYTDNYMLLISGSKAFSYAGERIGVTCISDALFHRHFDDLSERYQGLPFGPVFSTRMLYALSSGTSHSAQYALAAMLKAAYEGKYDFRKEVNVYGERARKLKEIFCRHKFYVVYDKDLDEPIADGFYFTIGYPGMTSGQLALELMYYGVSAICLITCGSEQEGLRVCTSFIEDHQYDLLEERMKIFETNNPR
;
A
#
# COMPACT_ATOMS: atom_id res chain seq x y z
N MET A 1 13.65 -10.08 -34.30
CA MET A 1 13.16 -8.78 -34.85
C MET A 1 13.88 -7.64 -34.14
N GLU A 2 13.95 -6.43 -34.75
CA GLU A 2 14.45 -5.27 -34.03
C GLU A 2 13.53 -4.92 -32.87
N THR A 3 14.12 -4.45 -31.77
CA THR A 3 13.35 -3.95 -30.62
C THR A 3 12.79 -2.57 -30.94
N PRO A 4 11.58 -2.20 -30.45
CA PRO A 4 10.99 -0.88 -30.68
C PRO A 4 11.91 0.26 -30.28
N ILE A 5 12.70 0.08 -29.24
CA ILE A 5 13.71 1.02 -28.76
C ILE A 5 15.09 0.38 -28.95
N LYS A 6 16.03 1.11 -29.52
CA LYS A 6 17.42 0.64 -29.66
C LYS A 6 18.04 0.38 -28.28
N LYS A 7 18.66 -0.78 -28.10
CA LYS A 7 19.25 -1.17 -26.81
C LYS A 7 20.27 -0.16 -26.31
N GLU A 8 21.07 0.41 -27.21
CA GLU A 8 22.11 1.39 -26.89
C GLU A 8 21.55 2.66 -26.21
N ILE A 9 20.29 3.04 -26.50
CA ILE A 9 19.63 4.19 -25.86
C ILE A 9 19.36 3.86 -24.39
N VAL A 10 18.75 2.71 -24.11
CA VAL A 10 18.41 2.30 -22.74
C VAL A 10 19.67 2.04 -21.93
N ASP A 11 20.62 1.27 -22.48
CA ASP A 11 21.87 0.92 -21.81
C ASP A 11 22.71 2.15 -21.47
N GLY A 12 22.77 3.11 -22.40
CA GLY A 12 23.45 4.39 -22.18
C GLY A 12 22.82 5.18 -21.03
N LEU A 13 21.49 5.19 -20.91
CA LEU A 13 20.77 5.87 -19.83
C LEU A 13 20.91 5.15 -18.48
N VAL A 14 20.89 3.82 -18.47
CA VAL A 14 21.16 3.02 -17.27
C VAL A 14 22.57 3.32 -16.74
N ALA A 15 23.58 3.38 -17.62
CA ALA A 15 24.94 3.73 -17.26
C ALA A 15 25.07 5.20 -16.79
N GLU A 16 24.42 6.16 -17.48
CA GLU A 16 24.39 7.59 -17.10
C GLU A 16 23.84 7.80 -15.69
N LEU A 17 22.79 7.04 -15.33
CA LEU A 17 22.15 7.10 -14.01
C LEU A 17 22.90 6.30 -12.93
N GLY A 18 24.00 5.62 -13.30
CA GLY A 18 24.79 4.84 -12.35
C GLY A 18 24.12 3.58 -11.83
N ILE A 19 23.11 3.06 -12.55
CA ILE A 19 22.39 1.85 -12.15
C ILE A 19 23.25 0.63 -12.49
N THR A 20 23.88 0.04 -11.49
CA THR A 20 24.77 -1.12 -11.65
C THR A 20 24.03 -2.46 -11.61
N ASP A 21 22.87 -2.50 -10.99
CA ASP A 21 22.02 -3.68 -10.86
C ASP A 21 20.55 -3.27 -11.02
N PHE A 22 19.99 -3.55 -12.19
CA PHE A 22 18.59 -3.18 -12.50
C PHE A 22 17.57 -3.87 -11.60
N ALA A 23 17.93 -5.02 -11.02
CA ALA A 23 17.06 -5.72 -10.06
C ALA A 23 16.80 -4.91 -8.78
N LYS A 24 17.75 -4.02 -8.43
CA LYS A 24 17.68 -3.15 -7.24
C LYS A 24 17.28 -1.71 -7.56
N ALA A 25 17.02 -1.41 -8.84
CA ALA A 25 16.63 -0.07 -9.25
C ALA A 25 15.35 0.36 -8.53
N THR A 26 15.40 1.56 -7.97
CA THR A 26 14.24 2.17 -7.28
C THR A 26 13.16 2.55 -8.28
N ILE A 27 11.92 2.69 -7.80
CA ILE A 27 10.79 3.17 -8.62
C ILE A 27 11.12 4.48 -9.36
N ARG A 28 11.90 5.38 -8.72
CA ARG A 28 12.29 6.66 -9.31
C ARG A 28 13.30 6.49 -10.43
N GLU A 29 14.28 5.62 -10.26
CA GLU A 29 15.28 5.32 -11.29
C GLU A 29 14.64 4.67 -12.51
N VAL A 30 13.79 3.66 -12.31
CA VAL A 30 13.04 3.02 -13.40
C VAL A 30 12.21 4.04 -14.16
N LYS A 31 11.49 4.92 -13.45
CA LYS A 31 10.73 6.03 -14.07
C LYS A 31 11.61 6.97 -14.87
N GLN A 32 12.82 7.31 -14.38
CA GLN A 32 13.74 8.19 -15.08
C GLN A 32 14.26 7.54 -16.36
N VAL A 33 14.66 6.27 -16.30
CA VAL A 33 15.09 5.52 -17.50
C VAL A 33 13.96 5.50 -18.54
N ALA A 34 12.73 5.14 -18.13
CA ALA A 34 11.58 5.10 -19.04
C ALA A 34 11.31 6.46 -19.69
N ALA A 35 11.24 7.54 -18.91
CA ALA A 35 10.95 8.88 -19.43
C ALA A 35 12.06 9.41 -20.36
N LYS A 36 13.32 9.17 -20.03
CA LYS A 36 14.45 9.59 -20.89
C LYS A 36 14.53 8.74 -22.16
N SER A 37 14.26 7.44 -22.09
CA SER A 37 14.23 6.54 -23.24
C SER A 37 13.10 6.90 -24.21
N GLU A 38 11.89 7.19 -23.68
CA GLU A 38 10.75 7.69 -24.45
C GLU A 38 11.12 8.97 -25.22
N LYS A 39 11.73 9.95 -24.52
CA LYS A 39 12.16 11.21 -25.13
C LYS A 39 13.24 11.03 -26.18
N ALA A 40 14.21 10.15 -25.96
CA ALA A 40 15.34 9.93 -26.86
C ALA A 40 14.97 9.13 -28.12
N SER A 41 14.05 8.16 -27.97
CA SER A 41 13.63 7.28 -29.07
C SER A 41 12.40 7.80 -29.84
N GLY A 42 11.58 8.64 -29.22
CA GLY A 42 10.26 9.04 -29.74
C GLY A 42 9.21 7.91 -29.66
N VAL A 43 9.52 6.82 -28.98
CA VAL A 43 8.64 5.66 -28.81
C VAL A 43 7.89 5.79 -27.49
N GLU A 44 6.56 5.77 -27.53
CA GLU A 44 5.70 5.80 -26.33
C GLU A 44 6.04 4.67 -25.36
N PHE A 45 6.09 4.98 -24.06
CA PHE A 45 6.23 3.97 -23.00
C PHE A 45 4.88 3.60 -22.37
N ILE A 46 4.67 2.31 -22.19
CA ILE A 46 3.59 1.76 -21.34
C ILE A 46 4.12 1.71 -19.92
N LYS A 47 3.75 2.71 -19.09
CA LYS A 47 4.34 2.97 -17.78
C LYS A 47 3.58 2.24 -16.68
N MET A 48 4.15 1.12 -16.20
CA MET A 48 3.53 0.26 -15.18
C MET A 48 4.34 0.23 -13.87
N GLU A 49 5.35 1.10 -13.71
CA GLU A 49 6.23 1.13 -12.53
C GLU A 49 5.62 1.89 -11.36
N MET A 50 4.78 2.89 -11.59
CA MET A 50 4.28 3.78 -10.54
C MET A 50 2.86 3.45 -10.10
N GLY A 51 2.70 3.24 -8.79
CA GLY A 51 1.39 3.08 -8.17
C GLY A 51 0.68 4.40 -7.86
N ILE A 52 0.43 5.23 -8.86
CA ILE A 52 -0.32 6.49 -8.74
C ILE A 52 -1.75 6.26 -9.23
N PRO A 53 -2.80 6.86 -8.61
CA PRO A 53 -4.16 6.78 -9.14
C PRO A 53 -4.25 7.37 -10.55
N GLY A 54 -4.92 6.66 -11.46
CA GLY A 54 -5.15 7.11 -12.85
C GLY A 54 -6.55 7.69 -13.08
N LEU A 55 -7.35 7.84 -12.01
CA LEU A 55 -8.69 8.40 -12.05
C LEU A 55 -8.70 9.84 -11.52
N PRO A 56 -9.67 10.67 -11.94
CA PRO A 56 -9.89 11.97 -11.31
C PRO A 56 -10.10 11.86 -9.81
N ALA A 57 -9.70 12.90 -9.07
CA ALA A 57 -9.98 13.01 -7.66
C ALA A 57 -11.49 13.03 -7.39
N ALA A 58 -11.92 12.41 -6.27
CA ALA A 58 -13.32 12.42 -5.87
C ALA A 58 -13.84 13.85 -5.72
N GLN A 59 -14.78 14.25 -6.55
CA GLN A 59 -15.26 15.65 -6.64
C GLN A 59 -15.81 16.17 -5.32
N VAL A 60 -16.50 15.32 -4.56
CA VAL A 60 -17.02 15.67 -3.22
C VAL A 60 -15.90 16.11 -2.25
N GLY A 61 -14.70 15.54 -2.39
CA GLY A 61 -13.53 15.94 -1.61
C GLY A 61 -12.97 17.30 -2.09
N VAL A 62 -12.85 17.48 -3.40
CA VAL A 62 -12.39 18.73 -4.01
C VAL A 62 -13.29 19.90 -3.59
N ASP A 63 -14.61 19.75 -3.72
CA ASP A 63 -15.58 20.78 -3.36
C ASP A 63 -15.51 21.16 -1.88
N ALA A 64 -15.37 20.16 -1.00
CA ALA A 64 -15.25 20.39 0.44
C ALA A 64 -13.94 21.12 0.79
N GLN A 65 -12.83 20.78 0.13
CA GLN A 65 -11.54 21.43 0.35
C GLN A 65 -11.56 22.89 -0.13
N VAL A 66 -12.10 23.15 -1.33
CA VAL A 66 -12.27 24.51 -1.89
C VAL A 66 -13.13 25.36 -0.95
N LYS A 67 -14.26 24.81 -0.49
CA LYS A 67 -15.13 25.52 0.47
C LYS A 67 -14.41 25.85 1.76
N ALA A 68 -13.69 24.90 2.36
CA ALA A 68 -12.94 25.12 3.57
C ALA A 68 -11.89 26.23 3.41
N LEU A 69 -11.19 26.28 2.27
CA LEU A 69 -10.24 27.37 1.96
C LEU A 69 -10.94 28.73 1.82
N GLN A 70 -12.11 28.76 1.16
CA GLN A 70 -12.93 29.99 1.03
C GLN A 70 -13.46 30.46 2.38
N ASP A 71 -13.78 29.54 3.29
CA ASP A 71 -14.19 29.85 4.67
C ASP A 71 -13.01 30.35 5.54
N GLY A 72 -11.79 30.39 4.96
CA GLY A 72 -10.63 31.07 5.58
C GLY A 72 -9.83 30.19 6.55
N ILE A 73 -9.98 28.86 6.55
CA ILE A 73 -9.28 28.01 7.53
C ILE A 73 -7.75 27.96 7.36
N ALA A 74 -7.23 28.43 6.20
CA ALA A 74 -5.80 28.34 5.89
C ALA A 74 -4.90 29.16 6.86
N HIS A 75 -5.45 30.15 7.57
CA HIS A 75 -4.70 30.99 8.49
C HIS A 75 -4.46 30.37 9.89
N SER A 76 -5.13 29.24 10.20
CA SER A 76 -5.05 28.62 11.53
C SER A 76 -4.52 27.20 11.48
N TYR A 77 -3.75 26.81 12.48
CA TYR A 77 -3.34 25.43 12.67
C TYR A 77 -4.56 24.57 13.02
N PRO A 78 -4.70 23.36 12.44
CA PRO A 78 -5.66 22.39 12.94
C PRO A 78 -5.24 21.85 14.31
N ASP A 79 -6.18 21.25 15.04
CA ASP A 79 -5.83 20.42 16.18
C ASP A 79 -4.90 19.29 15.72
N ILE A 80 -3.84 19.01 16.49
CA ILE A 80 -2.85 17.98 16.20
C ILE A 80 -3.50 16.60 16.10
N GLN A 81 -4.51 16.34 16.93
CA GLN A 81 -5.29 15.11 16.91
C GLN A 81 -6.33 15.07 15.78
N GLY A 82 -6.45 16.14 15.01
CA GLY A 82 -7.37 16.26 13.91
C GLY A 82 -8.70 16.96 14.22
N ILE A 83 -9.35 17.45 13.16
CA ILE A 83 -10.64 18.13 13.30
C ILE A 83 -11.75 17.12 13.65
N PRO A 84 -12.72 17.50 14.53
CA PRO A 84 -13.76 16.59 14.98
C PRO A 84 -14.56 15.94 13.84
N VAL A 85 -14.88 16.70 12.80
CA VAL A 85 -15.67 16.19 11.66
C VAL A 85 -14.99 15.06 10.89
N LEU A 86 -13.65 15.08 10.77
CA LEU A 86 -12.92 13.99 10.13
C LEU A 86 -12.84 12.76 11.05
N LYS A 87 -12.58 12.97 12.34
CA LYS A 87 -12.50 11.88 13.33
C LYS A 87 -13.82 11.11 13.40
N GLU A 88 -14.93 11.84 13.46
CA GLU A 88 -16.28 11.25 13.43
C GLU A 88 -16.54 10.51 12.11
N ALA A 89 -16.22 11.14 10.97
CA ALA A 89 -16.42 10.51 9.66
C ALA A 89 -15.58 9.24 9.50
N ALA A 90 -14.36 9.21 10.02
CA ALA A 90 -13.48 8.04 9.98
C ALA A 90 -14.03 6.90 10.86
N SER A 91 -14.50 7.20 12.07
CA SER A 91 -15.16 6.23 12.96
C SER A 91 -16.38 5.59 12.28
N GLN A 92 -17.26 6.39 11.69
CA GLN A 92 -18.44 5.90 10.96
C GLN A 92 -18.07 5.10 9.69
N PHE A 93 -17.05 5.52 8.96
CA PHE A 93 -16.56 4.80 7.79
C PHE A 93 -15.99 3.42 8.15
N VAL A 94 -15.22 3.33 9.21
CA VAL A 94 -14.72 2.06 9.75
C VAL A 94 -15.89 1.14 10.12
N LYS A 95 -16.89 1.65 10.82
CA LYS A 95 -18.09 0.89 11.14
C LYS A 95 -18.85 0.43 9.89
N ALA A 96 -19.00 1.33 8.91
CA ALA A 96 -19.77 1.06 7.70
C ALA A 96 -19.15 0.01 6.77
N PHE A 97 -17.83 -0.03 6.64
CA PHE A 97 -17.15 -0.86 5.64
C PHE A 97 -16.19 -1.91 6.21
N ILE A 98 -15.79 -1.77 7.47
CA ILE A 98 -14.96 -2.77 8.17
C ILE A 98 -15.80 -3.56 9.18
N GLY A 99 -16.92 -3.00 9.66
CA GLY A 99 -17.85 -3.67 10.57
C GLY A 99 -17.33 -3.78 12.00
N ILE A 100 -16.47 -2.86 12.44
CA ILE A 100 -15.99 -2.73 13.82
C ILE A 100 -16.34 -1.35 14.38
N ASP A 101 -16.45 -1.25 15.69
CA ASP A 101 -16.61 0.01 16.39
C ASP A 101 -15.23 0.53 16.85
N ILE A 102 -14.98 1.81 16.58
CA ILE A 102 -13.80 2.54 17.06
C ILE A 102 -14.23 3.96 17.43
N LYS A 103 -13.74 4.48 18.54
CA LYS A 103 -14.07 5.85 18.96
C LYS A 103 -13.37 6.88 18.06
N PRO A 104 -14.02 8.06 17.82
CA PRO A 104 -13.42 9.13 17.04
C PRO A 104 -12.05 9.58 17.55
N GLU A 105 -11.80 9.52 18.86
CA GLU A 105 -10.50 9.91 19.43
C GLU A 105 -9.34 9.07 18.91
N GLY A 106 -9.54 7.79 18.63
CA GLY A 106 -8.55 6.87 18.04
C GLY A 106 -8.31 7.10 16.54
N CYS A 107 -9.12 7.91 15.87
CA CYS A 107 -9.01 8.22 14.44
C CYS A 107 -8.16 9.48 14.25
N ILE A 108 -6.87 9.33 13.97
CA ILE A 108 -5.90 10.43 13.91
C ILE A 108 -5.51 10.73 12.45
N PRO A 109 -5.73 11.95 11.93
CA PRO A 109 -5.30 12.35 10.60
C PRO A 109 -3.78 12.32 10.45
N VAL A 110 -3.35 11.91 9.27
CA VAL A 110 -1.93 11.83 8.92
C VAL A 110 -1.68 12.37 7.50
N THR A 111 -0.51 12.91 7.25
CA THR A 111 -0.09 13.42 5.93
C THR A 111 0.22 12.25 4.99
N GLY A 112 -0.86 11.61 4.53
CA GLY A 112 -0.85 10.31 3.86
C GLY A 112 -0.44 9.17 4.80
N SER A 113 -0.73 7.91 4.44
CA SER A 113 -0.34 6.74 5.25
C SER A 113 1.18 6.66 5.49
N MET A 114 1.99 7.33 4.66
CA MET A 114 3.44 7.42 4.85
C MET A 114 3.84 8.08 6.18
N GLN A 115 3.19 9.18 6.57
CA GLN A 115 3.41 9.77 7.89
C GLN A 115 2.84 8.87 8.99
N GLY A 116 1.68 8.26 8.72
CA GLY A 116 1.06 7.30 9.64
C GLY A 116 1.99 6.13 9.96
N THR A 117 2.57 5.48 8.95
CA THR A 117 3.53 4.38 9.16
C THR A 117 4.78 4.84 9.90
N PHE A 118 5.34 5.99 9.53
CA PHE A 118 6.53 6.53 10.20
C PHE A 118 6.29 6.79 11.70
N ALA A 119 5.20 7.48 12.03
CA ALA A 119 4.82 7.74 13.41
C ALA A 119 4.48 6.45 14.19
N SER A 120 3.83 5.47 13.53
CA SER A 120 3.54 4.16 14.12
C SER A 120 4.81 3.40 14.44
N PHE A 121 5.78 3.36 13.53
CA PHE A 121 7.08 2.73 13.78
C PHE A 121 7.81 3.36 14.95
N LEU A 122 7.86 4.70 15.01
CA LEU A 122 8.46 5.42 16.14
C LEU A 122 7.78 5.08 17.47
N THR A 123 6.44 5.00 17.48
CA THR A 123 5.71 4.71 18.72
C THR A 123 5.89 3.26 19.13
N CYS A 124 5.74 2.32 18.19
CA CYS A 124 5.84 0.88 18.46
C CYS A 124 7.24 0.47 18.90
N SER A 125 8.29 0.99 18.27
CA SER A 125 9.68 0.64 18.58
C SER A 125 10.20 1.23 19.92
N GLN A 126 9.48 2.20 20.49
CA GLN A 126 9.85 2.84 21.73
C GLN A 126 9.01 2.41 22.93
N ARG A 127 7.98 1.57 22.72
CA ARG A 127 7.04 1.17 23.77
C ARG A 127 7.61 0.18 24.79
N ASP A 128 8.62 -0.57 24.38
CA ASP A 128 9.28 -1.60 25.17
C ASP A 128 10.71 -1.79 24.64
N LYS A 129 11.71 -1.54 25.46
CA LYS A 129 13.14 -1.66 25.10
C LYS A 129 13.56 -3.06 24.65
N GLN A 130 12.80 -4.08 25.04
CA GLN A 130 13.05 -5.47 24.61
C GLN A 130 12.45 -5.77 23.22
N LYS A 131 11.47 -4.97 22.77
CA LYS A 131 10.76 -5.14 21.51
C LYS A 131 11.20 -4.07 20.50
N ASP A 132 12.35 -4.31 19.88
CA ASP A 132 13.03 -3.34 19.01
C ASP A 132 12.96 -3.65 17.51
N THR A 133 12.22 -4.70 17.14
CA THR A 133 12.20 -5.22 15.77
C THR A 133 10.78 -5.20 15.19
N VAL A 134 10.63 -4.73 13.95
CA VAL A 134 9.38 -4.79 13.18
C VAL A 134 9.41 -6.04 12.29
N LEU A 135 8.32 -6.80 12.24
CA LEU A 135 8.16 -7.95 11.36
C LEU A 135 7.26 -7.60 10.17
N PHE A 136 7.78 -7.73 8.94
CA PHE A 136 6.99 -7.60 7.73
C PHE A 136 6.50 -8.95 7.23
N ILE A 137 5.21 -9.04 6.95
CA ILE A 137 4.62 -10.09 6.13
C ILE A 137 4.71 -9.62 4.69
N ASP A 138 5.80 -9.98 4.03
CA ASP A 138 6.13 -9.59 2.67
C ASP A 138 5.42 -10.47 1.60
N PRO A 139 5.43 -10.05 0.33
CA PRO A 139 6.00 -8.82 -0.19
C PRO A 139 5.22 -7.58 0.30
N GLY A 140 5.88 -6.42 0.32
CA GLY A 140 5.31 -5.20 0.89
C GLY A 140 5.79 -3.92 0.21
N PHE A 141 5.28 -2.79 0.67
CA PHE A 141 5.67 -1.49 0.15
C PHE A 141 7.10 -1.12 0.60
N PRO A 142 8.07 -0.98 -0.33
CA PRO A 142 9.49 -0.89 0.03
C PRO A 142 9.85 0.33 0.87
N VAL A 143 9.08 1.42 0.74
CA VAL A 143 9.37 2.67 1.47
C VAL A 143 9.15 2.53 2.97
N GLN A 144 8.33 1.59 3.43
CA GLN A 144 8.16 1.32 4.87
C GLN A 144 9.46 0.77 5.49
N LYS A 145 10.20 -0.07 4.77
CA LYS A 145 11.54 -0.55 5.22
C LYS A 145 12.55 0.60 5.21
N MET A 146 12.54 1.43 4.17
CA MET A 146 13.38 2.64 4.12
C MET A 146 13.10 3.58 5.32
N GLN A 147 11.85 3.69 5.78
CA GLN A 147 11.55 4.46 6.99
C GLN A 147 12.25 3.90 8.22
N LEU A 148 12.27 2.57 8.38
CA LEU A 148 12.97 1.92 9.49
C LEU A 148 14.49 2.10 9.40
N GLU A 149 15.06 2.02 8.20
CA GLU A 149 16.49 2.31 7.95
C GLU A 149 16.84 3.74 8.36
N VAL A 150 16.02 4.73 7.98
CA VAL A 150 16.22 6.14 8.37
C VAL A 150 16.14 6.32 9.89
N MET A 151 15.27 5.56 10.57
CA MET A 151 15.12 5.60 12.02
C MET A 151 16.16 4.77 12.78
N GLY A 152 16.92 3.90 12.10
CA GLY A 152 17.80 2.94 12.76
C GLY A 152 17.06 1.83 13.50
N VAL A 153 15.82 1.52 13.13
CA VAL A 153 14.99 0.48 13.72
C VAL A 153 15.19 -0.83 12.98
N LYS A 154 15.36 -1.92 13.72
CA LYS A 154 15.54 -3.26 13.14
C LYS A 154 14.25 -3.77 12.54
N TYR A 155 14.37 -4.58 11.47
CA TYR A 155 13.25 -5.33 10.94
C TYR A 155 13.63 -6.74 10.52
N GLN A 156 12.62 -7.62 10.45
CA GLN A 156 12.68 -8.96 9.89
C GLN A 156 11.55 -9.12 8.88
N THR A 157 11.71 -10.05 7.95
CA THR A 157 10.75 -10.25 6.86
C THR A 157 10.58 -11.74 6.58
N PHE A 158 9.46 -12.10 5.97
CA PHE A 158 9.28 -13.35 5.25
C PHE A 158 8.24 -13.18 4.15
N ASP A 159 8.43 -13.84 3.01
CA ASP A 159 7.42 -13.88 1.95
C ASP A 159 6.28 -14.81 2.37
N VAL A 160 5.05 -14.29 2.38
CA VAL A 160 3.88 -15.01 2.87
C VAL A 160 3.40 -16.11 1.91
N TYR A 161 3.81 -16.07 0.63
CA TYR A 161 3.24 -16.90 -0.41
C TYR A 161 3.29 -18.39 -0.09
N ASP A 162 4.43 -18.85 0.41
CA ASP A 162 4.63 -20.26 0.79
C ASP A 162 4.09 -20.63 2.19
N PHE A 163 3.62 -19.62 2.92
CA PHE A 163 3.18 -19.76 4.31
C PHE A 163 1.71 -19.36 4.51
N ARG A 164 0.86 -19.49 3.48
CA ARG A 164 -0.57 -19.20 3.56
C ARG A 164 -1.35 -20.28 4.31
N GLY A 165 -2.54 -19.92 4.81
CA GLY A 165 -3.45 -20.81 5.52
C GLY A 165 -2.84 -21.39 6.81
N GLU A 166 -2.90 -22.71 6.99
CA GLU A 166 -2.40 -23.41 8.20
C GLU A 166 -0.91 -23.21 8.47
N LYS A 167 -0.11 -22.86 7.43
CA LYS A 167 1.32 -22.64 7.59
C LYS A 167 1.65 -21.27 8.20
N LEU A 168 0.72 -20.32 8.17
CA LEU A 168 0.96 -18.94 8.61
C LEU A 168 1.23 -18.89 10.12
N GLY A 169 0.42 -19.58 10.92
CA GLY A 169 0.56 -19.59 12.37
C GLY A 169 1.95 -20.03 12.86
N PRO A 170 2.42 -21.24 12.50
CA PRO A 170 3.76 -21.69 12.86
C PRO A 170 4.89 -20.77 12.38
N LYS A 171 4.74 -20.18 11.17
CA LYS A 171 5.71 -19.24 10.62
C LYS A 171 5.80 -17.96 11.46
N LEU A 172 4.67 -17.34 11.76
CA LEU A 172 4.61 -16.15 12.62
C LEU A 172 5.14 -16.42 14.02
N GLU A 173 4.73 -17.54 14.63
CA GLU A 173 5.15 -17.90 15.97
C GLU A 173 6.67 -18.10 16.07
N SER A 174 7.33 -18.57 15.00
CA SER A 174 8.78 -18.71 14.94
C SER A 174 9.55 -17.38 15.09
N TYR A 175 8.88 -16.25 14.76
CA TYR A 175 9.42 -14.91 15.01
C TYR A 175 8.98 -14.35 16.36
N LEU A 176 7.68 -14.42 16.67
CA LEU A 176 7.08 -13.77 17.83
C LEU A 176 7.54 -14.38 19.16
N SER A 177 7.80 -15.69 19.18
CA SER A 177 8.30 -16.40 20.37
C SER A 177 9.67 -15.95 20.84
N LYS A 178 10.43 -15.22 19.99
CA LYS A 178 11.71 -14.62 20.38
C LYS A 178 11.54 -13.42 21.32
N GLY A 179 10.34 -12.85 21.41
CA GLY A 179 9.99 -11.78 22.34
C GLY A 179 10.43 -10.37 21.93
N ASN A 180 11.09 -10.21 20.78
CA ASN A 180 11.65 -8.91 20.36
C ASN A 180 10.83 -8.16 19.30
N ILE A 181 9.69 -8.70 18.84
CA ILE A 181 8.87 -8.07 17.81
C ILE A 181 7.93 -7.02 18.43
N CYS A 182 8.10 -5.75 18.06
CA CYS A 182 7.25 -4.66 18.50
C CYS A 182 5.99 -4.50 17.65
N ALA A 183 6.09 -4.75 16.33
CA ALA A 183 4.97 -4.64 15.42
C ALA A 183 5.06 -5.66 14.28
N ILE A 184 3.88 -6.07 13.76
CA ILE A 184 3.70 -6.81 12.52
C ILE A 184 3.11 -5.85 11.50
N VAL A 185 3.59 -5.87 10.25
CA VAL A 185 3.13 -5.00 9.16
C VAL A 185 2.80 -5.79 7.92
N TYR A 186 1.66 -5.51 7.31
CA TYR A 186 1.25 -6.02 6.00
C TYR A 186 0.19 -5.09 5.37
N SER A 187 -0.05 -5.21 4.07
CA SER A 187 -1.17 -4.56 3.40
C SER A 187 -2.23 -5.57 2.94
N ASN A 188 -3.51 -5.17 2.96
CA ASN A 188 -4.64 -6.03 2.60
C ASN A 188 -5.74 -5.24 1.86
N PRO A 189 -5.93 -5.40 0.52
CA PRO A 189 -5.12 -6.19 -0.43
C PRO A 189 -3.66 -5.80 -0.47
N ASN A 190 -2.81 -6.77 -0.82
CA ASN A 190 -1.36 -6.61 -0.76
C ASN A 190 -0.80 -5.83 -1.96
N ASN A 191 0.15 -4.96 -1.72
CA ASN A 191 1.05 -4.39 -2.72
C ASN A 191 2.44 -5.05 -2.56
N PRO A 192 2.93 -5.80 -3.55
CA PRO A 192 2.56 -5.86 -4.97
C PRO A 192 1.73 -7.07 -5.39
N SER A 193 1.62 -8.12 -4.56
CA SER A 193 1.12 -9.44 -4.97
C SER A 193 -0.37 -9.48 -5.26
N TRP A 194 -1.14 -8.56 -4.71
CA TRP A 194 -2.60 -8.53 -4.65
C TRP A 194 -3.23 -9.66 -3.82
N ILE A 195 -2.43 -10.36 -3.03
CA ILE A 195 -2.93 -11.31 -2.05
C ILE A 195 -3.93 -10.60 -1.11
N CYS A 196 -5.07 -11.22 -0.86
CA CYS A 196 -6.04 -10.80 0.14
C CYS A 196 -6.04 -11.82 1.28
N LEU A 197 -5.54 -11.43 2.46
CA LEU A 197 -5.57 -12.30 3.63
C LEU A 197 -7.03 -12.58 4.01
N ARG A 198 -7.34 -13.85 4.26
CA ARG A 198 -8.68 -14.31 4.66
C ARG A 198 -8.91 -14.11 6.16
N GLU A 199 -10.17 -14.15 6.58
CA GLU A 199 -10.55 -13.98 7.98
C GLU A 199 -9.82 -14.98 8.90
N GLU A 200 -9.65 -16.24 8.48
CA GLU A 200 -8.96 -17.27 9.25
C GLU A 200 -7.46 -16.95 9.45
N GLU A 201 -6.82 -16.38 8.44
CA GLU A 201 -5.42 -15.95 8.53
C GLU A 201 -5.27 -14.71 9.42
N LEU A 202 -6.21 -13.77 9.31
CA LEU A 202 -6.27 -12.57 10.15
C LEU A 202 -6.57 -12.92 11.61
N GLN A 203 -7.40 -13.95 11.85
CA GLN A 203 -7.62 -14.49 13.19
C GLN A 203 -6.31 -15.01 13.80
N VAL A 204 -5.57 -15.82 13.06
CA VAL A 204 -4.26 -16.35 13.52
C VAL A 204 -3.28 -15.20 13.82
N ILE A 205 -3.22 -14.17 12.95
CA ILE A 205 -2.37 -12.99 13.19
C ILE A 205 -2.80 -12.28 14.48
N GLY A 206 -4.10 -12.04 14.67
CA GLY A 206 -4.65 -11.34 15.84
C GLY A 206 -4.44 -12.10 17.16
N GLU A 207 -4.69 -13.41 17.17
CA GLU A 207 -4.49 -14.25 18.34
C GLU A 207 -3.01 -14.31 18.76
N LEU A 208 -2.09 -14.44 17.79
CA LEU A 208 -0.65 -14.43 18.05
C LEU A 208 -0.16 -13.04 18.48
N ALA A 209 -0.69 -11.98 17.88
CA ALA A 209 -0.38 -10.60 18.28
C ALA A 209 -0.79 -10.33 19.73
N THR A 210 -1.94 -10.84 20.16
CA THR A 210 -2.41 -10.78 21.55
C THR A 210 -1.52 -11.59 22.47
N LYS A 211 -1.25 -12.85 22.10
CA LYS A 211 -0.42 -13.80 22.89
C LYS A 211 0.98 -13.25 23.18
N TYR A 212 1.60 -12.64 22.18
CA TYR A 212 2.98 -12.13 22.25
C TYR A 212 3.07 -10.63 22.50
N ASP A 213 1.96 -9.98 22.80
CA ASP A 213 1.89 -8.52 22.99
C ASP A 213 2.61 -7.75 21.88
N THR A 214 2.19 -7.98 20.66
CA THR A 214 2.71 -7.31 19.45
C THR A 214 1.61 -6.46 18.82
N ILE A 215 1.94 -5.29 18.29
CA ILE A 215 0.97 -4.41 17.62
C ILE A 215 0.91 -4.78 16.14
N VAL A 216 -0.30 -4.89 15.58
CA VAL A 216 -0.50 -5.12 14.15
C VAL A 216 -0.80 -3.81 13.44
N MET A 217 0.03 -3.46 12.47
CA MET A 217 -0.15 -2.33 11.57
C MET A 217 -0.72 -2.85 10.25
N GLU A 218 -2.02 -2.76 10.07
CA GLU A 218 -2.71 -3.19 8.85
C GLU A 218 -2.83 -2.02 7.89
N ASP A 219 -2.07 -2.08 6.78
CA ASP A 219 -2.09 -1.04 5.74
C ASP A 219 -3.23 -1.29 4.76
N LEU A 220 -4.27 -0.49 4.87
CA LEU A 220 -5.50 -0.53 4.06
C LEU A 220 -5.47 0.52 2.93
N ALA A 221 -4.29 0.80 2.35
CA ALA A 221 -4.17 1.76 1.25
C ALA A 221 -5.04 1.38 0.03
N TYR A 222 -5.30 0.11 -0.19
CA TYR A 222 -6.16 -0.44 -1.26
C TYR A 222 -7.51 -0.90 -0.73
N PHE A 223 -8.07 -0.13 0.18
CA PHE A 223 -9.31 -0.38 0.88
C PHE A 223 -10.44 -0.80 -0.06
N ALA A 224 -11.15 -1.90 0.28
CA ALA A 224 -12.27 -2.47 -0.45
C ALA A 224 -11.99 -2.85 -1.92
N MET A 225 -10.73 -3.04 -2.33
CA MET A 225 -10.37 -3.38 -3.71
C MET A 225 -10.19 -4.88 -3.96
N ASP A 226 -10.67 -5.76 -3.09
CA ASP A 226 -10.92 -7.16 -3.46
C ASP A 226 -12.18 -7.23 -4.33
N PHE A 227 -11.99 -7.16 -5.65
CA PHE A 227 -13.10 -7.07 -6.61
C PHE A 227 -13.91 -8.37 -6.77
N ARG A 228 -13.51 -9.45 -6.11
CA ARG A 228 -14.30 -10.70 -6.03
C ARG A 228 -15.50 -10.56 -5.08
N LYS A 229 -15.47 -9.59 -4.16
CA LYS A 229 -16.51 -9.34 -3.16
C LYS A 229 -17.20 -8.01 -3.40
N ASP A 230 -18.50 -7.95 -3.15
CA ASP A 230 -19.22 -6.67 -3.12
C ASP A 230 -19.04 -5.99 -1.75
N LEU A 231 -18.06 -5.10 -1.67
CA LEU A 231 -17.76 -4.30 -0.49
C LEU A 231 -18.32 -2.87 -0.60
N SER A 232 -19.31 -2.63 -1.48
CA SER A 232 -19.79 -1.29 -1.80
C SER A 232 -20.88 -0.79 -0.84
N THR A 233 -21.61 -1.69 -0.17
CA THR A 233 -22.79 -1.35 0.62
C THR A 233 -22.42 -1.04 2.06
N PRO A 234 -22.59 0.22 2.53
CA PRO A 234 -22.25 0.59 3.90
C PRO A 234 -23.16 -0.12 4.92
N PHE A 235 -22.61 -0.45 6.09
CA PHE A 235 -23.28 -1.11 7.22
C PHE A 235 -23.88 -2.48 6.91
N LYS A 236 -23.42 -3.12 5.84
CA LYS A 236 -23.90 -4.44 5.42
C LYS A 236 -22.73 -5.34 5.01
N ALA A 237 -22.74 -6.57 5.49
CA ALA A 237 -21.78 -7.59 5.05
C ALA A 237 -21.97 -7.91 3.54
N PRO A 238 -20.88 -8.31 2.83
CA PRO A 238 -19.56 -8.55 3.38
C PRO A 238 -18.81 -7.24 3.69
N TYR A 239 -17.93 -7.28 4.72
CA TYR A 239 -17.06 -6.19 5.08
C TYR A 239 -15.63 -6.45 4.60
N GLN A 240 -14.81 -5.40 4.56
CA GLN A 240 -13.37 -5.54 4.41
C GLN A 240 -12.85 -6.45 5.53
N ALA A 241 -12.13 -7.52 5.16
CA ALA A 241 -11.48 -8.39 6.13
C ALA A 241 -10.39 -7.62 6.89
N THR A 242 -10.28 -7.82 8.21
CA THR A 242 -9.38 -7.07 9.07
C THR A 242 -8.99 -7.86 10.31
N VAL A 243 -7.74 -7.65 10.76
CA VAL A 243 -7.24 -8.18 12.04
C VAL A 243 -7.97 -7.59 13.26
N ALA A 244 -8.57 -6.42 13.11
CA ALA A 244 -9.23 -5.68 14.20
C ALA A 244 -10.42 -6.42 14.84
N ARG A 245 -10.91 -7.52 14.23
CA ARG A 245 -11.92 -8.40 14.83
C ARG A 245 -11.33 -9.40 15.84
N TYR A 246 -10.02 -9.60 15.83
CA TYR A 246 -9.37 -10.72 16.53
C TYR A 246 -8.35 -10.28 17.58
N THR A 247 -8.07 -8.99 17.67
CA THR A 247 -7.15 -8.41 18.66
C THR A 247 -7.48 -6.95 18.90
N ASP A 248 -7.15 -6.45 20.10
CA ASP A 248 -7.17 -5.02 20.42
C ASP A 248 -5.80 -4.36 20.15
N ASN A 249 -4.79 -5.11 19.79
CA ASN A 249 -3.45 -4.60 19.50
C ASN A 249 -3.32 -4.23 18.02
N TYR A 250 -4.16 -3.32 17.51
CA TYR A 250 -4.13 -2.95 16.09
C TYR A 250 -4.07 -1.44 15.82
N MET A 251 -3.51 -1.12 14.66
CA MET A 251 -3.55 0.18 14.00
C MET A 251 -3.96 -0.05 12.54
N LEU A 252 -5.07 0.57 12.09
CA LEU A 252 -5.50 0.54 10.70
C LEU A 252 -5.04 1.82 9.99
N LEU A 253 -4.40 1.69 8.84
CA LEU A 253 -3.89 2.81 8.05
C LEU A 253 -4.79 3.01 6.83
N ILE A 254 -5.71 3.97 6.90
CA ILE A 254 -6.69 4.27 5.85
C ILE A 254 -6.20 5.47 5.03
N SER A 255 -6.08 5.30 3.71
CA SER A 255 -5.55 6.32 2.81
C SER A 255 -6.62 6.91 1.92
N GLY A 256 -6.62 8.25 1.76
CA GLY A 256 -7.37 8.91 0.70
C GLY A 256 -6.79 8.71 -0.70
N SER A 257 -5.56 8.20 -0.80
CA SER A 257 -4.80 8.19 -2.06
C SER A 257 -5.37 7.30 -3.14
N LYS A 258 -5.90 6.10 -2.83
CA LYS A 258 -6.29 5.10 -3.83
C LYS A 258 -7.80 5.02 -4.00
N ALA A 259 -8.54 4.76 -2.93
CA ALA A 259 -9.99 4.63 -2.97
C ALA A 259 -10.72 5.91 -3.44
N PHE A 260 -10.14 7.08 -3.18
CA PHE A 260 -10.71 8.38 -3.53
C PHE A 260 -9.88 9.16 -4.56
N SER A 261 -8.82 8.57 -5.10
CA SER A 261 -7.89 9.23 -6.04
C SER A 261 -7.34 10.57 -5.52
N TYR A 262 -7.09 10.68 -4.21
CA TYR A 262 -6.71 11.92 -3.53
C TYR A 262 -5.22 11.94 -3.11
N ALA A 263 -4.37 11.31 -3.92
CA ALA A 263 -2.95 11.09 -3.57
C ALA A 263 -2.14 12.39 -3.49
N GLY A 264 -2.48 13.41 -4.27
CA GLY A 264 -1.78 14.70 -4.31
C GLY A 264 -1.92 15.49 -3.00
N GLU A 265 -3.05 15.37 -2.32
CA GLU A 265 -3.37 16.15 -1.11
C GLU A 265 -2.78 15.57 0.17
N ARG A 266 -2.12 14.44 0.11
CA ARG A 266 -1.39 13.83 1.23
C ARG A 266 -2.23 13.68 2.50
N ILE A 267 -3.37 13.00 2.40
CA ILE A 267 -4.31 12.81 3.52
C ILE A 267 -4.64 11.34 3.74
N GLY A 268 -4.70 10.93 4.99
CA GLY A 268 -5.13 9.63 5.48
C GLY A 268 -5.50 9.70 6.95
N VAL A 269 -5.90 8.57 7.52
CA VAL A 269 -6.22 8.42 8.94
C VAL A 269 -5.55 7.16 9.46
N THR A 270 -4.89 7.25 10.60
CA THR A 270 -4.48 6.10 11.40
C THR A 270 -5.55 5.87 12.47
N CYS A 271 -6.17 4.70 12.45
CA CYS A 271 -7.19 4.30 13.40
C CYS A 271 -6.56 3.35 14.42
N ILE A 272 -6.45 3.79 15.67
CA ILE A 272 -5.87 3.02 16.79
C ILE A 272 -7.01 2.46 17.62
N SER A 273 -6.98 1.16 17.96
CA SER A 273 -8.03 0.56 18.79
C SER A 273 -8.22 1.33 20.11
N ASP A 274 -9.43 1.35 20.64
CA ASP A 274 -9.71 2.07 21.90
C ASP A 274 -8.85 1.56 23.05
N ALA A 275 -8.64 0.27 23.14
CA ALA A 275 -7.81 -0.34 24.18
C ALA A 275 -6.34 0.06 24.05
N LEU A 276 -5.77 -0.02 22.82
CA LEU A 276 -4.39 0.38 22.56
C LEU A 276 -4.19 1.89 22.74
N PHE A 277 -5.16 2.72 22.35
CA PHE A 277 -5.08 4.17 22.45
C PHE A 277 -4.84 4.65 23.88
N HIS A 278 -5.53 4.03 24.85
CA HIS A 278 -5.44 4.36 26.27
C HIS A 278 -4.39 3.53 27.02
N ARG A 279 -3.74 2.60 26.36
CA ARG A 279 -2.79 1.71 27.02
C ARG A 279 -1.50 2.43 27.39
N HIS A 280 -1.08 2.26 28.63
CA HIS A 280 0.21 2.69 29.13
C HIS A 280 1.26 1.60 28.89
N PHE A 281 2.44 2.02 28.48
CA PHE A 281 3.64 1.19 28.38
C PHE A 281 4.73 1.83 29.23
N ASP A 282 5.43 1.07 30.04
CA ASP A 282 6.37 1.62 31.04
C ASP A 282 7.45 2.50 30.37
N ASP A 283 8.09 2.02 29.30
CA ASP A 283 9.14 2.77 28.62
C ASP A 283 8.62 4.05 27.93
N LEU A 284 7.41 4.02 27.36
CA LEU A 284 6.77 5.23 26.81
C LEU A 284 6.38 6.20 27.95
N SER A 285 5.83 5.69 29.03
CA SER A 285 5.42 6.49 30.19
C SER A 285 6.62 7.16 30.85
N GLU A 286 7.75 6.44 31.02
CA GLU A 286 9.00 7.01 31.52
C GLU A 286 9.48 8.15 30.60
N ARG A 287 9.50 7.92 29.28
CA ARG A 287 10.02 8.88 28.30
C ARG A 287 9.12 10.08 28.06
N TYR A 288 7.80 9.90 28.12
CA TYR A 288 6.80 10.89 27.73
C TYR A 288 5.85 11.29 28.87
N GLN A 289 6.36 11.36 30.10
CA GLN A 289 5.67 11.94 31.25
C GLN A 289 4.31 11.26 31.58
N GLY A 290 4.27 9.93 31.48
CA GLY A 290 3.08 9.17 31.84
C GLY A 290 1.98 9.13 30.76
N LEU A 291 2.24 9.61 29.53
CA LEU A 291 1.26 9.57 28.47
C LEU A 291 0.98 8.14 27.98
N PRO A 292 -0.27 7.79 27.69
CA PRO A 292 -0.62 6.53 27.05
C PRO A 292 -0.27 6.53 25.56
N PHE A 293 -0.38 5.39 24.90
CA PHE A 293 0.06 5.15 23.51
C PHE A 293 -0.50 6.17 22.49
N GLY A 294 -1.83 6.36 22.47
CA GLY A 294 -2.48 7.25 21.50
C GLY A 294 -2.02 8.72 21.62
N PRO A 295 -2.04 9.33 22.80
CA PRO A 295 -1.45 10.64 23.05
C PRO A 295 0.05 10.74 22.70
N VAL A 296 0.87 9.70 22.92
CA VAL A 296 2.26 9.70 22.47
C VAL A 296 2.32 9.73 20.94
N PHE A 297 1.55 8.87 20.26
CA PHE A 297 1.47 8.85 18.79
C PHE A 297 1.12 10.24 18.23
N SER A 298 0.07 10.89 18.75
CA SER A 298 -0.42 12.15 18.21
C SER A 298 0.40 13.36 18.68
N THR A 299 0.54 13.57 20.00
CA THR A 299 1.08 14.82 20.57
C THR A 299 2.61 14.81 20.72
N ARG A 300 3.26 13.69 20.44
CA ARG A 300 4.73 13.59 20.42
C ARG A 300 5.22 13.27 19.02
N MET A 301 4.82 12.12 18.42
CA MET A 301 5.36 11.70 17.12
C MET A 301 4.85 12.57 15.97
N LEU A 302 3.54 12.68 15.79
CA LEU A 302 2.99 13.52 14.71
C LEU A 302 3.26 15.00 14.91
N TYR A 303 3.22 15.49 16.15
CA TYR A 303 3.55 16.88 16.44
C TYR A 303 4.99 17.22 16.06
N ALA A 304 5.95 16.37 16.42
CA ALA A 304 7.35 16.56 16.06
C ALA A 304 7.60 16.47 14.55
N LEU A 305 6.80 15.67 13.81
CA LEU A 305 6.96 15.49 12.38
C LEU A 305 6.41 16.66 11.54
N SER A 306 5.27 17.23 11.93
CA SER A 306 4.58 18.21 11.07
C SER A 306 3.72 19.23 11.79
N SER A 307 3.63 19.18 13.12
CA SER A 307 2.71 20.04 13.90
C SER A 307 1.24 19.94 13.46
N GLY A 308 0.84 18.79 12.93
CA GLY A 308 -0.51 18.52 12.44
C GLY A 308 -0.57 18.25 10.94
N THR A 309 -1.73 17.80 10.48
CA THR A 309 -2.00 17.46 9.08
C THR A 309 -2.71 18.61 8.38
N SER A 310 -2.53 18.79 7.07
CA SER A 310 -3.14 19.87 6.28
C SER A 310 -4.62 20.08 6.63
N HIS A 311 -4.96 21.30 7.08
CA HIS A 311 -6.30 21.62 7.59
C HIS A 311 -7.39 21.42 6.52
N SER A 312 -7.19 21.96 5.31
CA SER A 312 -8.15 21.84 4.22
C SER A 312 -8.33 20.40 3.72
N ALA A 313 -7.23 19.63 3.65
CA ALA A 313 -7.30 18.24 3.23
C ALA A 313 -8.08 17.34 4.21
N GLN A 314 -8.11 17.71 5.51
CA GLN A 314 -8.94 17.01 6.48
C GLN A 314 -10.44 17.17 6.18
N TYR A 315 -10.90 18.36 5.77
CA TYR A 315 -12.29 18.57 5.34
C TYR A 315 -12.62 17.78 4.07
N ALA A 316 -11.68 17.70 3.12
CA ALA A 316 -11.85 16.87 1.93
C ALA A 316 -12.07 15.39 2.29
N LEU A 317 -11.18 14.81 3.10
CA LEU A 317 -11.30 13.41 3.49
C LEU A 317 -12.58 13.16 4.30
N ALA A 318 -12.93 14.06 5.23
CA ALA A 318 -14.18 13.97 6.00
C ALA A 318 -15.41 13.89 5.08
N ALA A 319 -15.47 14.75 4.05
CA ALA A 319 -16.58 14.75 3.09
C ALA A 319 -16.64 13.47 2.26
N MET A 320 -15.49 12.96 1.79
CA MET A 320 -15.42 11.71 1.04
C MET A 320 -15.87 10.51 1.86
N LEU A 321 -15.35 10.36 3.09
CA LEU A 321 -15.75 9.29 4.00
C LEU A 321 -17.24 9.36 4.34
N LYS A 322 -17.73 10.58 4.62
CA LYS A 322 -19.15 10.81 4.93
C LYS A 322 -20.05 10.46 3.75
N ALA A 323 -19.73 10.94 2.55
CA ALA A 323 -20.53 10.63 1.36
C ALA A 323 -20.55 9.12 1.07
N ALA A 324 -19.43 8.41 1.33
CA ALA A 324 -19.35 6.98 1.17
C ALA A 324 -20.27 6.23 2.15
N TYR A 325 -20.17 6.48 3.47
CA TYR A 325 -20.99 5.76 4.43
C TYR A 325 -22.48 6.18 4.42
N GLU A 326 -22.82 7.35 3.92
CA GLU A 326 -24.20 7.76 3.66
C GLU A 326 -24.76 7.17 2.36
N GLY A 327 -23.98 6.41 1.59
CA GLY A 327 -24.38 5.82 0.32
C GLY A 327 -24.56 6.85 -0.82
N LYS A 328 -24.00 8.06 -0.67
CA LYS A 328 -24.07 9.15 -1.66
C LYS A 328 -22.92 9.10 -2.67
N TYR A 329 -21.87 8.38 -2.36
CA TYR A 329 -20.69 8.22 -3.22
C TYR A 329 -20.20 6.78 -3.15
N ASP A 330 -20.28 6.07 -4.27
CA ASP A 330 -19.79 4.71 -4.42
C ASP A 330 -18.35 4.73 -4.95
N PHE A 331 -17.38 4.91 -4.04
CA PHE A 331 -15.96 4.90 -4.38
C PHE A 331 -15.52 3.54 -4.96
N ARG A 332 -16.17 2.46 -4.58
CA ARG A 332 -15.84 1.10 -5.02
C ARG A 332 -16.15 0.93 -6.52
N LYS A 333 -17.26 1.51 -7.00
CA LYS A 333 -17.61 1.52 -8.41
C LYS A 333 -16.58 2.29 -9.25
N GLU A 334 -16.11 3.44 -8.76
CA GLU A 334 -15.10 4.24 -9.46
C GLU A 334 -13.80 3.45 -9.67
N VAL A 335 -13.29 2.77 -8.63
CA VAL A 335 -12.01 2.04 -8.70
C VAL A 335 -12.10 0.67 -9.37
N ASN A 336 -13.30 0.19 -9.73
CA ASN A 336 -13.50 -1.12 -10.38
C ASN A 336 -12.74 -1.25 -11.71
N VAL A 337 -12.53 -0.13 -12.40
CA VAL A 337 -11.75 -0.07 -13.63
C VAL A 337 -10.33 -0.66 -13.49
N TYR A 338 -9.73 -0.59 -12.30
CA TYR A 338 -8.40 -1.18 -12.07
C TYR A 338 -8.43 -2.71 -12.17
N GLY A 339 -9.50 -3.35 -11.68
CA GLY A 339 -9.71 -4.78 -11.85
C GLY A 339 -9.90 -5.18 -13.32
N GLU A 340 -10.69 -4.41 -14.06
CA GLU A 340 -10.91 -4.65 -15.50
C GLU A 340 -9.62 -4.51 -16.30
N ARG A 341 -8.82 -3.47 -15.99
CA ARG A 341 -7.49 -3.28 -16.60
C ARG A 341 -6.55 -4.42 -16.27
N ALA A 342 -6.49 -4.87 -14.99
CA ALA A 342 -5.64 -5.99 -14.58
C ALA A 342 -5.95 -7.26 -15.36
N ARG A 343 -7.23 -7.60 -15.52
CA ARG A 343 -7.67 -8.77 -16.27
C ARG A 343 -7.19 -8.72 -17.71
N LYS A 344 -7.46 -7.63 -18.44
CA LYS A 344 -7.05 -7.45 -19.83
C LYS A 344 -5.52 -7.55 -19.99
N LEU A 345 -4.77 -6.87 -19.11
CA LEU A 345 -3.30 -6.89 -19.15
C LEU A 345 -2.74 -8.29 -18.88
N LYS A 346 -3.25 -9.00 -17.86
CA LYS A 346 -2.85 -10.38 -17.58
C LYS A 346 -3.10 -11.29 -18.77
N GLU A 347 -4.25 -11.16 -19.44
CA GLU A 347 -4.57 -11.93 -20.65
C GLU A 347 -3.55 -11.67 -21.78
N ILE A 348 -3.14 -10.42 -22.01
CA ILE A 348 -2.13 -10.06 -23.00
C ILE A 348 -0.78 -10.70 -22.66
N PHE A 349 -0.28 -10.48 -21.45
CA PHE A 349 1.00 -11.04 -21.04
C PHE A 349 1.01 -12.57 -21.11
N CYS A 350 -0.03 -13.24 -20.61
CA CYS A 350 -0.10 -14.71 -20.59
C CYS A 350 -0.19 -15.32 -22.00
N ARG A 351 -0.76 -14.63 -22.99
CA ARG A 351 -0.74 -15.06 -24.39
C ARG A 351 0.68 -15.15 -24.98
N HIS A 352 1.61 -14.39 -24.41
CA HIS A 352 3.01 -14.28 -24.85
C HIS A 352 4.00 -14.94 -23.88
N LYS A 353 3.61 -16.08 -23.27
CA LYS A 353 4.43 -16.92 -22.39
C LYS A 353 4.81 -16.32 -21.04
N PHE A 354 4.35 -15.12 -20.70
CA PHE A 354 4.47 -14.64 -19.33
C PHE A 354 3.54 -15.45 -18.42
N TYR A 355 3.89 -15.52 -17.15
CA TYR A 355 3.05 -16.13 -16.11
C TYR A 355 2.83 -15.14 -14.96
N VAL A 356 1.74 -15.32 -14.23
CA VAL A 356 1.49 -14.57 -13.00
C VAL A 356 2.31 -15.21 -11.88
N VAL A 357 3.16 -14.42 -11.19
CA VAL A 357 4.08 -14.93 -10.16
C VAL A 357 3.33 -15.33 -8.90
N TYR A 358 2.54 -14.41 -8.36
CA TYR A 358 1.59 -14.69 -7.28
C TYR A 358 0.23 -15.01 -7.91
N ASP A 359 0.07 -16.26 -8.38
CA ASP A 359 -1.07 -16.67 -9.20
C ASP A 359 -2.28 -17.12 -8.37
N LYS A 360 -2.07 -17.42 -7.08
CA LYS A 360 -3.08 -17.98 -6.19
C LYS A 360 -3.26 -17.16 -4.93
N ASP A 361 -4.49 -17.13 -4.47
CA ASP A 361 -4.92 -16.65 -3.17
C ASP A 361 -5.52 -17.84 -2.40
N LEU A 362 -4.65 -18.68 -1.82
CA LEU A 362 -4.89 -20.03 -1.32
C LEU A 362 -5.33 -20.98 -2.44
N ASP A 363 -6.59 -21.39 -2.45
CA ASP A 363 -7.21 -22.34 -3.39
C ASP A 363 -7.89 -21.64 -4.60
N GLU A 364 -7.97 -20.30 -4.56
CA GLU A 364 -8.58 -19.48 -5.62
C GLU A 364 -7.50 -18.79 -6.46
N PRO A 365 -7.80 -18.44 -7.73
CA PRO A 365 -6.95 -17.55 -8.49
C PRO A 365 -6.80 -16.18 -7.79
N ILE A 366 -5.62 -15.56 -7.98
CA ILE A 366 -5.40 -14.21 -7.48
C ILE A 366 -6.42 -13.23 -8.07
N ALA A 367 -6.93 -12.30 -7.25
CA ALA A 367 -7.88 -11.28 -7.69
C ALA A 367 -7.25 -10.35 -8.75
N ASP A 368 -8.10 -9.75 -9.56
CA ASP A 368 -7.74 -8.60 -10.40
C ASP A 368 -7.74 -7.32 -9.56
N GLY A 369 -6.82 -6.40 -9.82
CA GLY A 369 -6.78 -5.19 -9.02
C GLY A 369 -5.81 -4.11 -9.50
N PHE A 370 -5.38 -3.28 -8.57
CA PHE A 370 -4.47 -2.16 -8.85
C PHE A 370 -3.07 -2.62 -9.29
N TYR A 371 -2.66 -3.80 -8.83
CA TYR A 371 -1.43 -4.48 -9.22
C TYR A 371 -1.67 -5.94 -9.57
N PHE A 372 -0.76 -6.46 -10.35
CA PHE A 372 -0.51 -7.90 -10.49
C PHE A 372 0.99 -8.13 -10.74
N THR A 373 1.40 -9.40 -10.78
CA THR A 373 2.81 -9.75 -10.91
C THR A 373 3.04 -10.65 -12.10
N ILE A 374 4.12 -10.42 -12.82
CA ILE A 374 4.50 -11.22 -14.00
C ILE A 374 5.92 -11.74 -13.88
N GLY A 375 6.13 -12.93 -14.42
CA GLY A 375 7.43 -13.52 -14.69
C GLY A 375 7.53 -14.00 -16.13
N TYR A 376 8.76 -14.29 -16.58
CA TYR A 376 9.01 -14.90 -17.88
C TYR A 376 9.98 -16.06 -17.72
N PRO A 377 9.75 -17.23 -18.38
CA PRO A 377 10.58 -18.41 -18.18
C PRO A 377 12.07 -18.14 -18.37
N GLY A 378 12.90 -18.52 -17.40
CA GLY A 378 14.34 -18.41 -17.44
C GLY A 378 14.93 -16.99 -17.40
N MET A 379 14.16 -15.97 -17.02
CA MET A 379 14.64 -14.63 -16.75
C MET A 379 14.51 -14.30 -15.25
N THR A 380 15.55 -13.70 -14.69
CA THR A 380 15.48 -13.07 -13.36
C THR A 380 14.70 -11.75 -13.43
N SER A 381 14.28 -11.23 -12.28
CA SER A 381 13.56 -9.95 -12.17
C SER A 381 14.30 -8.81 -12.89
N GLY A 382 15.62 -8.67 -12.64
CA GLY A 382 16.44 -7.61 -13.24
C GLY A 382 16.58 -7.78 -14.75
N GLN A 383 16.78 -9.01 -15.24
CA GLN A 383 16.87 -9.30 -16.68
C GLN A 383 15.55 -8.97 -17.37
N LEU A 384 14.42 -9.39 -16.80
CA LEU A 384 13.10 -9.14 -17.36
C LEU A 384 12.75 -7.65 -17.38
N ALA A 385 13.04 -6.93 -16.28
CA ALA A 385 12.79 -5.50 -16.18
C ALA A 385 13.58 -4.69 -17.21
N LEU A 386 14.88 -4.99 -17.37
CA LEU A 386 15.73 -4.32 -18.35
C LEU A 386 15.31 -4.68 -19.78
N GLU A 387 15.05 -5.96 -20.06
CA GLU A 387 14.65 -6.38 -21.41
C GLU A 387 13.33 -5.71 -21.82
N LEU A 388 12.32 -5.61 -20.94
CA LEU A 388 11.05 -4.93 -21.24
C LEU A 388 11.24 -3.43 -21.57
N MET A 389 12.26 -2.77 -21.05
CA MET A 389 12.57 -1.38 -21.40
C MET A 389 12.86 -1.22 -22.92
N TYR A 390 13.50 -2.18 -23.56
CA TYR A 390 13.75 -2.14 -25.01
C TYR A 390 12.46 -2.24 -25.83
N TYR A 391 11.38 -2.73 -25.21
CA TYR A 391 10.05 -2.81 -25.81
C TYR A 391 9.14 -1.65 -25.35
N GLY A 392 9.70 -0.66 -24.64
CA GLY A 392 8.94 0.49 -24.13
C GLY A 392 7.90 0.13 -23.07
N VAL A 393 8.20 -0.86 -22.24
CA VAL A 393 7.37 -1.26 -21.09
C VAL A 393 8.21 -1.14 -19.83
N SER A 394 7.69 -0.48 -18.80
CA SER A 394 8.38 -0.31 -17.52
C SER A 394 7.58 -0.93 -16.37
N ALA A 395 8.25 -1.68 -15.50
CA ALA A 395 7.70 -2.30 -14.31
C ALA A 395 8.76 -2.41 -13.21
N ILE A 396 8.39 -2.81 -12.00
CA ILE A 396 9.29 -2.85 -10.83
C ILE A 396 9.63 -4.29 -10.48
N CYS A 397 10.90 -4.56 -10.21
CA CYS A 397 11.36 -5.86 -9.74
C CYS A 397 10.74 -6.21 -8.38
N LEU A 398 10.21 -7.43 -8.24
CA LEU A 398 9.57 -7.91 -7.02
C LEU A 398 10.53 -7.97 -5.83
N ILE A 399 11.80 -8.23 -6.06
CA ILE A 399 12.83 -8.24 -5.01
C ILE A 399 12.91 -6.91 -4.23
N THR A 400 12.64 -5.77 -4.90
CA THR A 400 12.60 -4.47 -4.23
C THR A 400 11.43 -4.34 -3.25
N CYS A 401 10.42 -5.19 -3.39
CA CYS A 401 9.26 -5.27 -2.50
C CYS A 401 9.42 -6.32 -1.38
N GLY A 402 10.60 -6.97 -1.29
CA GLY A 402 10.86 -8.03 -0.31
C GLY A 402 10.31 -9.40 -0.71
N SER A 403 9.95 -9.59 -1.98
CA SER A 403 9.56 -10.88 -2.52
C SER A 403 10.76 -11.84 -2.58
N GLU A 404 10.52 -13.10 -2.25
CA GLU A 404 11.45 -14.21 -2.49
C GLU A 404 11.23 -14.83 -3.89
N GLN A 405 10.23 -14.34 -4.64
CA GLN A 405 9.91 -14.79 -6.01
C GLN A 405 10.53 -13.87 -7.04
N GLU A 406 10.99 -14.46 -8.17
CA GLU A 406 11.45 -13.71 -9.33
C GLU A 406 10.28 -13.19 -10.15
N GLY A 407 10.36 -11.94 -10.60
CA GLY A 407 9.35 -11.31 -11.45
C GLY A 407 9.19 -9.82 -11.22
N LEU A 408 8.15 -9.26 -11.79
CA LEU A 408 7.87 -7.83 -11.80
C LEU A 408 6.48 -7.53 -11.25
N ARG A 409 6.36 -6.39 -10.56
CA ARG A 409 5.09 -5.75 -10.22
C ARG A 409 4.64 -4.87 -11.39
N VAL A 410 3.42 -5.10 -11.84
CA VAL A 410 2.74 -4.31 -12.88
C VAL A 410 1.64 -3.49 -12.24
N CYS A 411 1.65 -2.18 -12.45
CA CYS A 411 0.57 -1.28 -12.04
C CYS A 411 -0.41 -1.03 -13.20
N THR A 412 -1.70 -1.09 -12.91
CA THR A 412 -2.79 -0.99 -13.92
C THR A 412 -3.36 0.41 -14.07
N SER A 413 -2.95 1.36 -13.20
CA SER A 413 -3.69 2.59 -12.97
C SER A 413 -3.70 3.58 -14.15
N PHE A 414 -2.61 3.66 -14.93
CA PHE A 414 -2.44 4.64 -16.02
C PHE A 414 -2.61 4.07 -17.43
N ILE A 415 -3.11 2.84 -17.54
CA ILE A 415 -3.28 2.23 -18.86
C ILE A 415 -4.44 2.90 -19.61
N GLU A 416 -4.15 3.34 -20.82
CA GLU A 416 -5.12 3.90 -21.77
C GLU A 416 -5.56 2.83 -22.79
N ASP A 417 -6.74 3.01 -23.37
CA ASP A 417 -7.34 1.97 -24.24
C ASP A 417 -6.47 1.61 -25.46
N HIS A 418 -5.80 2.57 -26.08
CA HIS A 418 -4.91 2.32 -27.21
C HIS A 418 -3.65 1.52 -26.82
N GLN A 419 -3.27 1.51 -25.56
CA GLN A 419 -2.07 0.82 -25.08
C GLN A 419 -2.25 -0.69 -24.98
N TYR A 420 -3.47 -1.21 -25.01
CA TYR A 420 -3.68 -2.68 -25.06
C TYR A 420 -3.18 -3.27 -26.36
N ASP A 421 -3.54 -2.67 -27.51
CA ASP A 421 -3.08 -3.13 -28.82
C ASP A 421 -1.56 -2.95 -28.98
N LEU A 422 -1.05 -1.82 -28.46
CA LEU A 422 0.37 -1.52 -28.46
C LEU A 422 1.15 -2.55 -27.61
N LEU A 423 0.63 -2.94 -26.45
CA LEU A 423 1.25 -3.96 -25.60
C LEU A 423 1.24 -5.33 -26.29
N GLU A 424 0.12 -5.72 -26.90
CA GLU A 424 -0.01 -6.98 -27.65
C GLU A 424 1.05 -7.08 -28.74
N GLU A 425 1.21 -6.03 -29.54
CA GLU A 425 2.23 -5.97 -30.60
C GLU A 425 3.65 -6.12 -30.02
N ARG A 426 3.96 -5.41 -28.95
CA ARG A 426 5.28 -5.44 -28.31
C ARG A 426 5.60 -6.78 -27.69
N MET A 427 4.64 -7.40 -27.01
CA MET A 427 4.83 -8.71 -26.40
C MET A 427 4.99 -9.83 -27.45
N LYS A 428 4.37 -9.70 -28.61
CA LYS A 428 4.61 -10.60 -29.75
C LYS A 428 6.05 -10.50 -30.25
N ILE A 429 6.59 -9.29 -30.37
CA ILE A 429 8.01 -9.09 -30.75
C ILE A 429 8.93 -9.64 -29.64
N PHE A 430 8.59 -9.35 -28.36
CA PHE A 430 9.31 -9.84 -27.20
C PHE A 430 9.42 -11.37 -27.21
N GLU A 431 8.31 -12.08 -27.37
CA GLU A 431 8.27 -13.55 -27.43
C GLU A 431 9.11 -14.10 -28.58
N THR A 432 9.07 -13.44 -29.75
CA THR A 432 9.86 -13.86 -30.90
C THR A 432 11.37 -13.73 -30.65
N ASN A 433 11.79 -12.68 -29.97
CA ASN A 433 13.20 -12.42 -29.66
C ASN A 433 13.71 -13.23 -28.45
N ASN A 434 12.80 -13.72 -27.61
CA ASN A 434 13.09 -14.49 -26.41
C ASN A 434 12.37 -15.87 -26.45
N PRO A 435 12.69 -16.73 -27.43
CA PRO A 435 12.03 -18.03 -27.57
C PRO A 435 12.49 -18.95 -26.42
N ARG A 436 11.57 -19.28 -25.50
CA ARG A 436 11.82 -20.16 -24.35
C ARG A 436 10.66 -21.12 -24.11
#